data_f26c9446154f7fd3011f46e71c3fc2c0
#
_entry.id   f26c9446154f7fd3011f46e71c3fc2c0
#
_cell.length_a   1.000
_cell.length_b   1.000
_cell.length_c   1.000
_cell.angle_alpha   90.00
_cell.angle_beta   90.00
_cell.angle_gamma   90.00
#
_symmetry.space_group_name_H-M   'P 1'
#
loop_
_entity.id
_entity.type
_entity.pdbx_description
1 polymer ?
#
loop_
_entity_poly.entity_id
_entity_poly.type
_entity_poly.pdbx_seq_one_letter_code
_entity_poly.pdbx_strand_id
1 'polypeptide(L)' 'MKTPVHLNALRAFEASARHQSFSLAAEELNVTPAAVGQLVRSLEEVIGFPLFHRSNN' A
#
# COMPACT_ATOMS: atom_id res chain seq x y z
N MET A 1 4.79 -20.14 -0.12
CA MET A 1 4.63 -19.57 0.03
C MET A 1 4.52 -18.57 -0.27
N LYS A 2 4.28 -17.99 -0.30
CA LYS A 2 4.17 -17.14 -0.67
C LYS A 2 3.86 -16.21 -0.18
N THR A 3 3.77 -15.71 0.32
CA THR A 3 3.31 -14.79 0.48
C THR A 3 3.93 -13.79 1.14
N PRO A 4 5.06 -13.40 0.97
CA PRO A 4 5.68 -12.19 1.33
C PRO A 4 4.95 -11.01 0.76
N VAL A 5 4.12 -11.26 -0.19
CA VAL A 5 3.27 -10.21 -0.71
C VAL A 5 2.43 -9.58 0.37
N HIS A 6 1.87 -10.40 1.24
CA HIS A 6 1.01 -9.88 2.29
C HIS A 6 1.78 -9.04 3.29
N LEU A 7 2.99 -9.47 3.62
CA LEU A 7 3.81 -8.70 4.54
C LEU A 7 4.20 -7.37 3.93
N ASN A 8 4.60 -7.38 2.67
CA ASN A 8 4.95 -6.14 1.99
C ASN A 8 3.75 -5.23 1.85
N ALA A 9 2.57 -5.81 1.61
CA ALA A 9 1.37 -5.01 1.47
C ALA A 9 1.02 -4.32 2.79
N LEU A 10 1.19 -5.03 3.91
CA LEU A 10 0.94 -4.42 5.21
C LEU A 10 1.91 -3.29 5.49
N ARG A 11 3.17 -3.46 5.12
CA ARG A 11 4.15 -2.41 5.30
C ARG A 11 3.81 -1.20 4.43
N ALA A 12 3.39 -1.46 3.19
CA ALA A 12 3.01 -0.38 2.30
C ALA A 12 1.79 0.37 2.84
N PHE A 13 0.83 -0.37 3.36
CA PHE A 13 -0.36 0.26 3.94
C PHE A 13 0.01 1.11 5.16
N GLU A 14 0.83 0.56 6.05
CA GLU A 14 1.21 1.28 7.26
C GLU A 14 1.94 2.57 6.92
N ALA A 15 2.91 2.50 6.02
CA ALA A 15 3.67 3.68 5.65
C ALA A 15 2.79 4.69 4.93
N SER A 16 1.90 4.22 4.06
CA SER A 16 1.01 5.12 3.34
C SER A 16 0.05 5.83 4.28
N ALA A 17 -0.45 5.12 5.27
CA ALA A 17 -1.37 5.71 6.23
C ALA A 17 -0.64 6.72 7.12
N ARG A 18 0.55 6.37 7.54
CA ARG A 18 1.32 7.24 8.42
C ARG A 18 1.72 8.52 7.70
N HIS A 19 2.15 8.42 6.45
CA HIS A 19 2.56 9.59 5.67
C HIS A 19 1.38 10.27 4.98
N GLN A 20 0.28 9.57 4.83
CA GLN A 20 -0.85 10.03 4.04
C GLN A 20 -0.42 10.36 2.62
N SER A 21 0.50 9.58 2.09
CA SER A 21 1.07 9.82 0.77
C SER A 21 1.75 8.57 0.27
N PHE A 22 1.37 8.12 -0.92
CA PHE A 22 2.05 6.99 -1.54
C PHE A 22 3.48 7.35 -1.90
N SER A 23 3.70 8.60 -2.31
CA SER A 23 5.05 9.02 -2.68
C SER A 23 5.99 8.95 -1.51
N LEU A 24 5.57 9.46 -0.37
CA LEU A 24 6.42 9.44 0.82
C LEU A 24 6.61 8.03 1.33
N ALA A 25 5.55 7.22 1.28
CA ALA A 25 5.67 5.83 1.67
C ALA A 25 6.66 5.10 0.77
N ALA A 26 6.61 5.40 -0.52
CA ALA A 26 7.52 4.78 -1.47
C ALA A 26 8.97 5.13 -1.16
N GLU A 27 9.21 6.38 -0.79
CA GLU A 27 10.55 6.78 -0.41
C GLU A 27 11.03 6.03 0.81
N GLU A 28 10.17 5.91 1.81
CA GLU A 28 10.54 5.20 3.02
C GLU A 28 10.85 3.73 2.71
N LEU A 29 10.05 3.12 1.86
CA LEU A 29 10.20 1.70 1.54
C LEU A 29 11.19 1.45 0.42
N ASN A 30 11.68 2.52 -0.19
CA ASN A 30 12.68 2.40 -1.24
C ASN A 30 12.12 1.69 -2.48
N VAL A 31 10.92 2.04 -2.85
CA VAL A 31 10.24 1.50 -4.03
C VAL A 31 9.57 2.66 -4.75
N THR A 32 8.86 2.36 -5.83
CA THR A 32 8.16 3.40 -6.57
C THR A 32 6.76 3.60 -5.99
N PRO A 33 6.17 4.80 -6.19
CA PRO A 33 4.79 5.01 -5.74
C PRO A 33 3.81 4.05 -6.39
N ALA A 34 4.04 3.69 -7.65
CA ALA A 34 3.16 2.72 -8.31
C ALA A 34 3.21 1.38 -7.60
N ALA A 35 4.40 0.98 -7.17
CA ALA A 35 4.54 -0.29 -6.43
C ALA A 35 3.78 -0.23 -5.11
N VAL A 36 3.86 0.90 -4.42
CA VAL A 36 3.12 1.04 -3.17
C VAL A 36 1.62 0.91 -3.43
N GLY A 37 1.13 1.57 -4.47
CA GLY A 37 -0.29 1.50 -4.81
C GLY A 37 -0.73 0.09 -5.10
N GLN A 38 0.10 -0.67 -5.83
CA GLN A 38 -0.24 -2.05 -6.14
C GLN A 38 -0.26 -2.92 -4.88
N LEU A 39 0.68 -2.69 -3.99
CA LEU A 39 0.72 -3.46 -2.76
C LEU A 39 -0.51 -3.19 -1.90
N VAL A 40 -0.90 -1.94 -1.80
CA VAL A 40 -2.09 -1.58 -1.04
C VAL A 40 -3.33 -2.19 -1.69
N ARG A 41 -3.39 -2.14 -3.01
CA ARG A 41 -4.54 -2.72 -3.70
C ARG A 41 -4.62 -4.22 -3.47
N SER A 42 -3.48 -4.91 -3.49
CA SER A 42 -3.47 -6.34 -3.21
C SER A 42 -4.03 -6.63 -1.82
N LEU A 43 -3.65 -5.81 -0.85
CA LEU A 43 -4.15 -5.99 0.49
C LEU A 43 -5.65 -5.75 0.56
N GLU A 44 -6.13 -4.74 -0.15
CA GLU A 44 -7.56 -4.47 -0.19
C GLU A 44 -8.33 -5.64 -0.78
N GLU A 45 -7.76 -6.28 -1.80
CA GLU A 45 -8.42 -7.44 -2.40
C GLU A 45 -8.53 -8.59 -1.41
N VAL A 46 -7.49 -8.79 -0.64
CA VAL A 46 -7.50 -9.86 0.36
C VAL A 46 -8.54 -9.57 1.44
N ILE A 47 -8.60 -8.33 1.88
CA ILE A 47 -9.53 -7.95 2.93
C ILE A 47 -10.95 -7.87 2.42
N GLY A 48 -11.13 -7.43 1.18
CA GLY A 48 -12.44 -7.39 0.59
C GLY A 48 -13.09 -6.02 0.56
N PHE A 49 -12.38 -4.98 0.98
CA PHE A 49 -12.92 -3.62 0.87
C PHE A 49 -11.75 -2.63 0.86
N PRO A 50 -12.01 -1.42 0.36
CA PRO A 50 -10.95 -0.42 0.27
C PRO A 50 -10.52 0.05 1.64
N LEU A 51 -9.22 0.23 1.80
CA LEU A 51 -8.65 0.70 3.05
C LEU A 51 -8.46 2.21 3.05
N PHE A 52 -8.31 2.81 1.86
CA PHE A 52 -8.16 4.24 1.75
C PHE A 52 -9.31 4.83 0.97
N HIS A 53 -9.73 5.99 1.40
CA HIS A 53 -10.77 6.69 0.69
C HIS A 53 -10.11 7.53 -0.40
N ARG A 54 -10.18 7.04 -1.67
CA ARG A 54 -9.52 7.70 -2.73
C ARG A 54 -10.45 8.55 -3.39
N SER A 55 -10.57 9.68 -3.12
CA SER A 55 -11.43 10.51 -3.80
C SER A 55 -10.89 10.98 -5.01
N ASN A 56 -10.54 11.06 -5.63
CA ASN A 56 -10.18 11.58 -6.66
C ASN A 56 -10.64 12.18 -7.40
N ASN A 57 -10.74 12.31 -7.37
CA ASN A 57 -11.17 12.95 -7.89
C ASN A 57 -11.04 13.09 -8.50
#